data_fffb3889120962058eb11ad3bbcc6ba2
#
_entry.id   fffb3889120962058eb11ad3bbcc6ba2
#
_cell.length_a   1.000
_cell.length_b   1.000
_cell.length_c   1.000
_cell.angle_alpha   90.00
_cell.angle_beta   90.00
_cell.angle_gamma   90.00
#
_symmetry.space_group_name_H-M   'P 1'
#
loop_
_entity.id
_entity.type
_entity.pdbx_description
1 polymer ?
#
loop_
_entity_poly.entity_id
_entity_poly.type
_entity_poly.pdbx_seq_one_letter_code
_entity_poly.pdbx_strand_id
1 'polypeptide(L)'
;FAVVSSIDAAIGRNIHLDVDVAFPLGAKREFAWVIGGRHPELARELDDFLARMRRDGTLARLSERYFAPRGEVARLDAGVFMERMRTSLPAWKPMFVAAQEATGIDWRLLAAIAYQESQWDPGATSETGVRGFMQLTEDTASRMRAGDRRDPRSSIFGAAKYLSMLMRDMPRRIPEPDRTW
;
A
#
# COMPACT_ATOMS: atom_id res chain seq x y z
N PHE A 1 -15.53 10.89 22.53
CA PHE A 1 -15.37 12.00 21.58
C PHE A 1 -14.04 12.71 21.82
N ALA A 2 -13.34 13.09 20.76
CA ALA A 2 -12.11 13.88 20.80
C ALA A 2 -12.22 15.05 19.81
N VAL A 3 -11.54 16.16 20.12
CA VAL A 3 -11.38 17.30 19.21
C VAL A 3 -9.94 17.24 18.69
N VAL A 4 -9.79 17.09 17.39
CA VAL A 4 -8.49 16.92 16.73
C VAL A 4 -8.41 17.78 15.47
N SER A 5 -7.22 17.96 14.90
CA SER A 5 -7.08 18.63 13.60
C SER A 5 -7.67 17.77 12.48
N SER A 6 -8.00 18.39 11.34
CA SER A 6 -8.48 17.65 10.17
C SER A 6 -7.46 16.64 9.62
N ILE A 7 -6.17 16.90 9.82
CA ILE A 7 -5.08 15.99 9.44
C ILE A 7 -5.06 14.79 10.38
N ASP A 8 -5.09 15.03 11.71
CA ASP A 8 -5.12 13.95 12.70
C ASP A 8 -6.39 13.10 12.54
N ALA A 9 -7.52 13.74 12.23
CA ALA A 9 -8.76 13.03 11.92
C ALA A 9 -8.61 12.14 10.67
N ALA A 10 -7.96 12.65 9.61
CA ALA A 10 -7.73 11.87 8.38
C ALA A 10 -6.80 10.67 8.64
N ILE A 11 -5.73 10.87 9.41
CA ILE A 11 -4.82 9.79 9.82
C ILE A 11 -5.56 8.79 10.73
N GLY A 12 -6.29 9.30 11.74
CA GLY A 12 -7.05 8.48 12.68
C GLY A 12 -8.06 7.57 11.98
N ARG A 13 -8.80 8.09 11.01
CA ARG A 13 -9.75 7.31 10.20
C ARG A 13 -9.11 6.22 9.36
N ASN A 14 -7.85 6.38 8.98
CA ASN A 14 -7.11 5.35 8.25
C ASN A 14 -6.59 4.22 9.14
N ILE A 15 -6.48 4.47 10.46
CA ILE A 15 -5.97 3.53 11.45
C ILE A 15 -7.11 2.89 12.26
N HIS A 16 -8.10 3.72 12.65
CA HIS A 16 -9.22 3.34 13.51
C HIS A 16 -10.51 3.34 12.68
N LEU A 17 -11.02 2.17 12.37
CA LEU A 17 -12.16 1.99 11.46
C LEU A 17 -13.51 2.33 12.11
N ASP A 18 -13.56 2.35 13.42
CA ASP A 18 -14.71 2.68 14.26
C ASP A 18 -14.80 4.18 14.58
N VAL A 19 -13.87 4.99 14.05
CA VAL A 19 -13.83 6.43 14.27
C VAL A 19 -14.23 7.19 13.01
N ASP A 20 -15.16 8.12 13.14
CA ASP A 20 -15.54 9.03 12.07
C ASP A 20 -15.63 10.48 12.55
N VAL A 21 -15.60 11.42 11.58
CA VAL A 21 -15.74 12.86 11.85
C VAL A 21 -17.22 13.19 11.94
N ALA A 22 -17.69 13.53 13.15
CA ALA A 22 -19.08 13.88 13.38
C ALA A 22 -19.44 15.23 12.74
N PHE A 23 -18.64 16.26 12.96
CA PHE A 23 -18.81 17.59 12.37
C PHE A 23 -17.55 18.45 12.55
N PRO A 24 -17.31 19.44 11.69
CA PRO A 24 -16.22 20.40 11.86
C PRO A 24 -16.54 21.42 12.95
N LEU A 25 -15.52 21.78 13.75
CA LEU A 25 -15.63 22.82 14.77
C LEU A 25 -14.92 24.11 14.33
N GLY A 26 -15.68 25.20 14.30
CA GLY A 26 -15.15 26.54 14.03
C GLY A 26 -14.75 26.80 12.57
N ALA A 27 -14.06 27.92 12.34
CA ALA A 27 -13.60 28.32 11.02
C ALA A 27 -12.38 27.50 10.56
N LYS A 28 -12.28 27.29 9.26
CA LYS A 28 -11.12 26.64 8.65
C LYS A 28 -9.85 27.45 8.96
N ARG A 29 -8.84 26.79 9.49
CA ARG A 29 -7.50 27.35 9.76
C ARG A 29 -6.51 26.73 8.81
N GLU A 30 -5.57 27.53 8.35
CA GLU A 30 -4.48 27.06 7.50
C GLU A 30 -3.25 26.71 8.34
N PHE A 31 -2.55 25.66 7.94
CA PHE A 31 -1.25 25.34 8.50
C PHE A 31 -0.20 26.25 7.86
N ALA A 32 0.71 26.76 8.67
CA ALA A 32 1.80 27.60 8.22
C ALA A 32 3.11 27.20 8.90
N TRP A 33 4.21 27.38 8.20
CA TRP A 33 5.53 27.29 8.80
C TRP A 33 5.88 28.61 9.49
N VAL A 34 6.46 28.49 10.67
CA VAL A 34 6.95 29.65 11.42
C VAL A 34 8.45 29.79 11.16
N ILE A 35 8.86 30.93 10.65
CA ILE A 35 10.25 31.25 10.34
C ILE A 35 10.71 32.40 11.24
N GLY A 36 11.92 32.30 11.77
CA GLY A 36 12.50 33.38 12.57
C GLY A 36 12.63 34.67 11.77
N GLY A 37 12.20 35.82 12.34
CA GLY A 37 12.13 37.10 11.66
C GLY A 37 13.45 37.66 11.14
N ARG A 38 14.58 36.98 11.40
CA ARG A 38 15.92 37.36 10.91
C ARG A 38 16.27 36.78 9.52
N HIS A 39 15.38 36.01 8.92
CA HIS A 39 15.63 35.32 7.65
C HIS A 39 14.49 35.55 6.63
N PRO A 40 14.26 36.80 6.18
CA PRO A 40 13.19 37.10 5.23
C PRO A 40 13.41 36.45 3.84
N GLU A 41 14.67 36.23 3.46
CA GLU A 41 15.05 35.51 2.24
C GLU A 41 14.57 34.08 2.25
N LEU A 42 14.72 33.38 3.39
CA LEU A 42 14.24 32.00 3.55
C LEU A 42 12.70 31.93 3.43
N ALA A 43 11.99 32.91 3.97
CA ALA A 43 10.53 32.99 3.84
C ALA A 43 10.10 33.03 2.37
N ARG A 44 10.75 33.87 1.55
CA ARG A 44 10.47 33.97 0.11
C ARG A 44 10.77 32.64 -0.63
N GLU A 45 11.94 32.05 -0.35
CA GLU A 45 12.33 30.78 -0.98
C GLU A 45 11.32 29.66 -0.67
N LEU A 46 10.82 29.60 0.57
CA LEU A 46 9.82 28.60 0.97
C LEU A 46 8.45 28.88 0.35
N ASP A 47 8.04 30.14 0.25
CA ASP A 47 6.79 30.50 -0.44
C ASP A 47 6.86 30.14 -1.94
N ASP A 48 7.98 30.42 -2.59
CA ASP A 48 8.22 30.04 -3.98
C ASP A 48 8.25 28.51 -4.16
N PHE A 49 8.87 27.81 -3.24
CA PHE A 49 8.88 26.34 -3.22
C PHE A 49 7.46 25.78 -3.11
N LEU A 50 6.67 26.22 -2.14
CA LEU A 50 5.29 25.78 -1.97
C LEU A 50 4.41 26.15 -3.17
N ALA A 51 4.62 27.34 -3.74
CA ALA A 51 3.91 27.76 -4.95
C ALA A 51 4.23 26.85 -6.16
N ARG A 52 5.50 26.42 -6.31
CA ARG A 52 5.89 25.44 -7.34
C ARG A 52 5.21 24.10 -7.10
N MET A 53 5.27 23.57 -5.88
CA MET A 53 4.65 22.28 -5.54
C MET A 53 3.13 22.26 -5.72
N ARG A 54 2.46 23.40 -5.52
CA ARG A 54 1.03 23.56 -5.83
C ARG A 54 0.77 23.52 -7.34
N ARG A 55 1.57 24.26 -8.12
CA ARG A 55 1.40 24.36 -9.58
C ARG A 55 1.68 23.06 -10.32
N ASP A 56 2.71 22.32 -9.91
CA ASP A 56 3.09 21.04 -10.54
C ASP A 56 2.29 19.84 -10.02
N GLY A 57 1.36 20.07 -9.08
CA GLY A 57 0.52 19.04 -8.49
C GLY A 57 1.21 18.13 -7.47
N THR A 58 2.48 18.40 -7.13
CA THR A 58 3.25 17.57 -6.17
C THR A 58 2.60 17.59 -4.80
N LEU A 59 2.15 18.77 -4.32
CA LEU A 59 1.48 18.87 -3.03
C LEU A 59 0.16 18.09 -3.00
N ALA A 60 -0.60 18.13 -4.10
CA ALA A 60 -1.84 17.36 -4.22
C ALA A 60 -1.58 15.85 -4.15
N ARG A 61 -0.59 15.35 -4.92
CA ARG A 61 -0.20 13.93 -4.90
C ARG A 61 0.29 13.47 -3.53
N LEU A 62 1.08 14.28 -2.83
CA LEU A 62 1.52 13.97 -1.47
C LEU A 62 0.34 13.95 -0.49
N SER A 63 -0.55 14.95 -0.57
CA SER A 63 -1.75 15.00 0.27
C SER A 63 -2.64 13.78 0.03
N GLU A 64 -2.86 13.40 -1.22
CA GLU A 64 -3.62 12.21 -1.57
C GLU A 64 -2.95 10.93 -1.04
N ARG A 65 -1.65 10.79 -1.25
CA ARG A 65 -0.88 9.62 -0.80
C ARG A 65 -0.93 9.40 0.72
N TYR A 66 -0.84 10.48 1.51
CA TYR A 66 -0.69 10.39 2.97
C TYR A 66 -1.98 10.65 3.75
N PHE A 67 -2.91 11.41 3.20
CA PHE A 67 -4.08 11.90 3.93
C PHE A 67 -5.43 11.62 3.25
N ALA A 68 -5.44 11.10 2.00
CA ALA A 68 -6.70 10.75 1.37
C ALA A 68 -7.44 9.73 2.24
N PRO A 69 -8.74 9.94 2.49
CA PRO A 69 -9.55 8.95 3.15
C PRO A 69 -9.57 7.70 2.26
N ARG A 70 -9.14 6.58 2.79
CA ARG A 70 -9.40 5.30 2.14
C ARG A 70 -10.92 5.19 2.02
N GLY A 71 -11.41 4.90 0.81
CA GLY A 71 -12.85 4.83 0.55
C GLY A 71 -13.57 3.86 1.50
N GLU A 72 -14.89 3.95 1.55
CA GLU A 72 -15.72 3.11 2.42
C GLU A 72 -15.45 1.61 2.28
N VAL A 73 -15.14 1.15 1.07
CA VAL A 73 -14.74 -0.23 0.77
C VAL A 73 -13.46 -0.60 1.53
N ALA A 74 -12.46 0.28 1.58
CA ALA A 74 -11.21 0.02 2.30
C ALA A 74 -11.39 0.01 3.83
N ARG A 75 -12.44 0.63 4.38
CA ARG A 75 -12.73 0.60 5.82
C ARG A 75 -13.35 -0.72 6.25
N LEU A 76 -14.30 -1.23 5.47
CA LEU A 76 -14.91 -2.55 5.71
C LEU A 76 -13.85 -3.66 5.64
N ASP A 77 -12.89 -3.54 4.71
CA ASP A 77 -11.81 -4.51 4.52
C ASP A 77 -10.76 -4.51 5.62
N ALA A 78 -10.49 -3.39 6.31
CA ALA A 78 -9.38 -3.36 7.26
C ALA A 78 -9.71 -4.13 8.56
N GLY A 79 -10.96 -4.18 9.01
CA GLY A 79 -11.38 -5.05 10.12
C GLY A 79 -11.21 -6.52 9.75
N VAL A 80 -11.68 -6.89 8.58
CA VAL A 80 -11.50 -8.24 8.01
C VAL A 80 -10.02 -8.56 7.80
N PHE A 81 -9.23 -7.61 7.30
CA PHE A 81 -7.79 -7.76 7.15
C PHE A 81 -7.09 -8.03 8.49
N MET A 82 -7.37 -7.24 9.52
CA MET A 82 -6.79 -7.42 10.85
C MET A 82 -7.16 -8.77 11.48
N GLU A 83 -8.39 -9.21 11.25
CA GLU A 83 -8.84 -10.54 11.68
C GLU A 83 -8.09 -11.64 10.93
N ARG A 84 -8.00 -11.55 9.60
CA ARG A 84 -7.29 -12.54 8.78
C ARG A 84 -5.78 -12.53 9.00
N MET A 85 -5.19 -11.38 9.36
CA MET A 85 -3.80 -11.32 9.81
C MET A 85 -3.54 -12.19 11.05
N ARG A 86 -4.51 -12.26 11.96
CA ARG A 86 -4.40 -13.07 13.18
C ARG A 86 -4.75 -14.56 12.94
N THR A 87 -5.73 -14.82 12.10
CA THR A 87 -6.30 -16.17 11.94
C THR A 87 -5.74 -16.92 10.74
N SER A 88 -5.54 -16.28 9.60
CA SER A 88 -5.16 -16.93 8.35
C SER A 88 -3.67 -16.78 7.99
N LEU A 89 -3.10 -15.57 8.14
CA LEU A 89 -1.71 -15.33 7.78
C LEU A 89 -0.69 -16.24 8.46
N PRO A 90 -0.82 -16.63 9.74
CA PRO A 90 0.15 -17.53 10.39
C PRO A 90 0.34 -18.86 9.66
N ALA A 91 -0.72 -19.41 9.06
CA ALA A 91 -0.64 -20.67 8.30
C ALA A 91 0.17 -20.52 6.99
N TRP A 92 0.13 -19.35 6.36
CA TRP A 92 0.78 -19.09 5.07
C TRP A 92 2.16 -18.45 5.19
N LYS A 93 2.45 -17.78 6.31
CA LYS A 93 3.71 -17.08 6.55
C LYS A 93 4.96 -17.91 6.25
N PRO A 94 5.07 -19.20 6.65
CA PRO A 94 6.25 -19.99 6.32
C PRO A 94 6.50 -20.13 4.82
N MET A 95 5.45 -20.20 4.00
CA MET A 95 5.58 -20.27 2.54
C MET A 95 6.05 -18.95 1.94
N PHE A 96 5.56 -17.82 2.44
CA PHE A 96 6.03 -16.50 2.02
C PHE A 96 7.49 -16.27 2.39
N VAL A 97 7.91 -16.65 3.59
CA VAL A 97 9.32 -16.57 4.03
C VAL A 97 10.22 -17.43 3.14
N ALA A 98 9.82 -18.67 2.85
CA ALA A 98 10.59 -19.53 1.95
C ALA A 98 10.68 -18.96 0.52
N ALA A 99 9.62 -18.29 0.04
CA ALA A 99 9.64 -17.62 -1.26
C ALA A 99 10.58 -16.39 -1.25
N GLN A 100 10.63 -15.63 -0.15
CA GLN A 100 11.62 -14.55 0.04
C GLN A 100 13.04 -15.08 -0.01
N GLU A 101 13.34 -16.16 0.70
CA GLU A 101 14.68 -16.78 0.69
C GLU A 101 15.10 -17.21 -0.72
N ALA A 102 14.16 -17.69 -1.53
CA ALA A 102 14.42 -18.16 -2.89
C ALA A 102 14.55 -17.03 -3.92
N THR A 103 13.94 -15.88 -3.71
CA THR A 103 13.78 -14.85 -4.75
C THR A 103 14.27 -13.47 -4.37
N GLY A 104 14.49 -13.19 -3.08
CA GLY A 104 14.83 -11.88 -2.53
C GLY A 104 13.64 -10.93 -2.36
N ILE A 105 12.42 -11.32 -2.75
CA ILE A 105 11.22 -10.50 -2.59
C ILE A 105 10.74 -10.57 -1.13
N ASP A 106 10.55 -9.42 -0.49
CA ASP A 106 10.10 -9.35 0.91
C ASP A 106 8.78 -10.14 1.10
N TRP A 107 8.76 -11.01 2.09
CA TRP A 107 7.61 -11.86 2.38
C TRP A 107 6.34 -11.06 2.70
N ARG A 108 6.47 -9.86 3.26
CA ARG A 108 5.34 -8.98 3.59
C ARG A 108 4.70 -8.42 2.33
N LEU A 109 5.51 -8.09 1.32
CA LEU A 109 5.02 -7.69 0.01
C LEU A 109 4.25 -8.84 -0.65
N LEU A 110 4.81 -10.05 -0.64
CA LEU A 110 4.13 -11.24 -1.17
C LEU A 110 2.80 -11.50 -0.45
N ALA A 111 2.79 -11.39 0.87
CA ALA A 111 1.58 -11.56 1.67
C ALA A 111 0.53 -10.46 1.38
N ALA A 112 0.96 -9.20 1.20
CA ALA A 112 0.07 -8.10 0.86
C ALA A 112 -0.57 -8.29 -0.53
N ILE A 113 0.21 -8.71 -1.52
CA ILE A 113 -0.30 -9.03 -2.86
C ILE A 113 -1.30 -10.20 -2.78
N ALA A 114 -0.95 -11.28 -2.09
CA ALA A 114 -1.85 -12.43 -1.91
C ALA A 114 -3.17 -12.04 -1.23
N TYR A 115 -3.11 -11.12 -0.27
CA TYR A 115 -4.33 -10.62 0.36
C TYR A 115 -5.19 -9.83 -0.64
N GLN A 116 -4.59 -8.97 -1.43
CA GLN A 116 -5.30 -8.20 -2.46
C GLN A 116 -5.92 -9.10 -3.53
N GLU A 117 -5.24 -10.18 -3.90
CA GLU A 117 -5.67 -11.09 -4.97
C GLU A 117 -6.74 -12.10 -4.53
N SER A 118 -6.63 -12.62 -3.29
CA SER A 118 -7.49 -13.71 -2.82
C SER A 118 -7.93 -13.59 -1.37
N GLN A 119 -7.51 -12.54 -0.67
CA GLN A 119 -7.67 -12.43 0.78
C GLN A 119 -7.11 -13.65 1.54
N TRP A 120 -6.06 -14.26 1.00
CA TRP A 120 -5.44 -15.53 1.46
C TRP A 120 -6.37 -16.75 1.39
N ASP A 121 -7.32 -16.74 0.46
CA ASP A 121 -8.19 -17.89 0.17
C ASP A 121 -7.63 -18.69 -1.03
N PRO A 122 -7.17 -19.94 -0.83
CA PRO A 122 -6.68 -20.76 -1.93
C PRO A 122 -7.77 -21.18 -2.94
N GLY A 123 -9.04 -21.11 -2.54
CA GLY A 123 -10.20 -21.41 -3.39
C GLY A 123 -10.72 -20.23 -4.20
N ALA A 124 -10.14 -19.03 -4.02
CA ALA A 124 -10.62 -17.82 -4.67
C ALA A 124 -10.66 -17.94 -6.20
N THR A 125 -11.75 -17.44 -6.78
CA THR A 125 -11.95 -17.33 -8.22
C THR A 125 -12.39 -15.90 -8.54
N SER A 126 -11.66 -15.20 -9.43
CA SER A 126 -12.03 -13.87 -9.85
C SER A 126 -13.26 -13.87 -10.77
N GLU A 127 -13.88 -12.71 -10.98
CA GLU A 127 -14.99 -12.53 -11.94
C GLU A 127 -14.59 -12.93 -13.36
N THR A 128 -13.32 -12.77 -13.72
CA THR A 128 -12.75 -13.17 -15.02
C THR A 128 -12.31 -14.63 -15.08
N GLY A 129 -12.55 -15.42 -14.01
CA GLY A 129 -12.26 -16.85 -13.96
C GLY A 129 -10.79 -17.20 -13.65
N VAL A 130 -9.98 -16.23 -13.24
CA VAL A 130 -8.63 -16.50 -12.72
C VAL A 130 -8.75 -17.17 -11.36
N ARG A 131 -7.96 -18.20 -11.10
CA ARG A 131 -8.05 -19.03 -9.90
C ARG A 131 -6.74 -19.14 -9.16
N GLY A 132 -6.84 -19.25 -7.84
CA GLY A 132 -5.73 -19.58 -6.95
C GLY A 132 -5.24 -18.43 -6.10
N PHE A 133 -4.33 -18.75 -5.21
CA PHE A 133 -3.90 -17.92 -4.08
C PHE A 133 -3.30 -16.56 -4.46
N MET A 134 -2.52 -16.50 -5.55
CA MET A 134 -1.89 -15.27 -6.07
C MET A 134 -2.52 -14.82 -7.40
N GLN A 135 -3.66 -15.37 -7.80
CA GLN A 135 -4.39 -15.05 -9.03
C GLN A 135 -3.47 -14.94 -10.27
N LEU A 136 -2.55 -15.88 -10.43
CA LEU A 136 -1.67 -15.92 -11.58
C LEU A 136 -2.45 -16.30 -12.83
N THR A 137 -2.21 -15.58 -13.93
CA THR A 137 -2.69 -15.99 -15.24
C THR A 137 -1.97 -17.28 -15.69
N GLU A 138 -2.58 -18.02 -16.58
CA GLU A 138 -2.00 -19.27 -17.10
C GLU A 138 -0.67 -19.00 -17.83
N ASP A 139 -0.60 -17.92 -18.59
CA ASP A 139 0.62 -17.48 -19.27
C ASP A 139 1.74 -17.17 -18.26
N THR A 140 1.45 -16.40 -17.22
CA THR A 140 2.43 -16.06 -16.17
C THR A 140 2.90 -17.31 -15.41
N ALA A 141 1.97 -18.19 -15.03
CA ALA A 141 2.31 -19.43 -14.36
C ALA A 141 3.21 -20.34 -15.22
N SER A 142 2.90 -20.46 -16.51
CA SER A 142 3.70 -21.20 -17.48
C SER A 142 5.09 -20.62 -17.65
N ARG A 143 5.21 -19.30 -17.86
CA ARG A 143 6.49 -18.58 -17.98
C ARG A 143 7.37 -18.76 -16.76
N MET A 144 6.79 -18.74 -15.56
CA MET A 144 7.51 -18.89 -14.29
C MET A 144 7.73 -20.35 -13.90
N ARG A 145 7.22 -21.31 -14.68
CA ARG A 145 7.23 -22.75 -14.38
C ARG A 145 6.66 -23.02 -12.98
N ALA A 146 5.52 -22.39 -12.68
CA ALA A 146 4.94 -22.39 -11.36
C ALA A 146 4.18 -23.71 -11.00
N GLY A 147 4.12 -24.68 -11.89
CA GLY A 147 3.32 -25.89 -11.66
C GLY A 147 1.81 -25.58 -11.66
N ASP A 148 1.05 -26.21 -10.77
CA ASP A 148 -0.38 -25.92 -10.63
C ASP A 148 -0.57 -24.58 -9.91
N ARG A 149 -1.03 -23.55 -10.63
CA ARG A 149 -1.30 -22.21 -10.08
C ARG A 149 -2.39 -22.20 -9.00
N ARG A 150 -3.16 -23.27 -8.86
CA ARG A 150 -4.18 -23.43 -7.80
C ARG A 150 -3.58 -23.95 -6.51
N ASP A 151 -2.42 -24.62 -6.58
CA ASP A 151 -1.68 -24.97 -5.37
C ASP A 151 -1.05 -23.72 -4.76
N PRO A 152 -1.33 -23.38 -3.47
CA PRO A 152 -0.85 -22.15 -2.85
C PRO A 152 0.67 -22.00 -2.90
N ARG A 153 1.44 -23.06 -2.66
CA ARG A 153 2.89 -23.04 -2.70
C ARG A 153 3.40 -22.70 -4.10
N SER A 154 2.91 -23.39 -5.11
CA SER A 154 3.26 -23.17 -6.52
C SER A 154 2.91 -21.75 -6.96
N SER A 155 1.75 -21.26 -6.54
CA SER A 155 1.25 -19.92 -6.81
C SER A 155 2.15 -18.84 -6.18
N ILE A 156 2.48 -18.96 -4.88
CA ILE A 156 3.34 -18.01 -4.16
C ILE A 156 4.74 -17.94 -4.80
N PHE A 157 5.36 -19.11 -5.06
CA PHE A 157 6.69 -19.14 -5.67
C PHE A 157 6.69 -18.63 -7.11
N GLY A 158 5.64 -18.89 -7.88
CA GLY A 158 5.45 -18.36 -9.22
C GLY A 158 5.36 -16.84 -9.23
N ALA A 159 4.55 -16.27 -8.35
CA ALA A 159 4.42 -14.83 -8.18
C ALA A 159 5.74 -14.17 -7.73
N ALA A 160 6.42 -14.77 -6.75
CA ALA A 160 7.70 -14.26 -6.26
C ALA A 160 8.78 -14.25 -7.36
N LYS A 161 8.85 -15.30 -8.20
CA LYS A 161 9.74 -15.33 -9.36
C LYS A 161 9.38 -14.26 -10.39
N TYR A 162 8.09 -14.07 -10.66
CA TYR A 162 7.61 -13.05 -11.59
C TYR A 162 7.99 -11.65 -11.13
N LEU A 163 7.75 -11.32 -9.85
CA LEU A 163 8.16 -10.05 -9.27
C LEU A 163 9.68 -9.86 -9.30
N SER A 164 10.46 -10.90 -8.97
CA SER A 164 11.93 -10.85 -9.06
C SER A 164 12.41 -10.59 -10.49
N MET A 165 11.71 -11.12 -11.49
CA MET A 165 11.99 -10.82 -12.90
C MET A 165 11.68 -9.36 -13.23
N LEU A 166 10.50 -8.87 -12.85
CA LEU A 166 10.11 -7.48 -13.07
C LEU A 166 11.08 -6.49 -12.42
N MET A 167 11.51 -6.76 -11.18
CA MET A 167 12.50 -5.92 -10.48
C MET A 167 13.83 -5.85 -11.22
N ARG A 168 14.29 -6.93 -11.81
CA ARG A 168 15.53 -6.95 -12.62
C ARG A 168 15.42 -6.13 -13.90
N ASP A 169 14.21 -6.09 -14.47
CA ASP A 169 13.93 -5.35 -15.70
C ASP A 169 13.69 -3.85 -15.44
N MET A 170 13.50 -3.44 -14.16
CA MET A 170 13.34 -2.04 -13.80
C MET A 170 14.62 -1.22 -14.04
N PRO A 171 14.49 0.04 -14.50
CA PRO A 171 15.62 0.94 -14.66
C PRO A 171 16.40 1.14 -13.36
N ARG A 172 17.73 0.98 -13.40
CA ARG A 172 18.61 1.17 -12.23
C ARG A 172 18.57 2.57 -11.61
N ARG A 173 18.02 3.56 -12.31
CA ARG A 173 17.80 4.92 -11.81
C ARG A 173 16.74 5.03 -10.71
N ILE A 174 15.93 3.98 -10.50
CA ILE A 174 14.96 3.93 -9.42
C ILE A 174 15.70 3.41 -8.18
N PRO A 175 15.87 4.22 -7.12
CA PRO A 175 16.57 3.80 -5.90
C PRO A 175 15.74 2.83 -5.06
N GLU A 176 16.38 2.09 -4.17
CA GLU A 176 15.69 1.45 -3.06
C GLU A 176 15.27 2.52 -2.02
N PRO A 177 14.11 2.40 -1.35
CA PRO A 177 13.16 1.27 -1.43
C PRO A 177 12.13 1.35 -2.57
N ASP A 178 12.10 2.43 -3.35
CA ASP A 178 11.06 2.66 -4.37
C ASP A 178 11.00 1.58 -5.45
N ARG A 179 12.12 0.88 -5.66
CA ARG A 179 12.20 -0.26 -6.58
C ARG A 179 11.47 -1.49 -6.04
N THR A 180 11.39 -1.62 -4.73
CA THR A 180 10.81 -2.78 -4.05
C THR A 180 9.32 -2.58 -3.75
N TRP A 181 8.89 -1.36 -3.55
CA TRP A 181 7.54 -0.97 -3.17
C TRP A 181 6.88 -0.13 -4.26
#